data_08078ffa7a9c0cb1bc854161c71844b0
#
_entry.id   08078ffa7a9c0cb1bc854161c71844b0
#
_cell.length_a   1.000
_cell.length_b   1.000
_cell.length_c   1.000
_cell.angle_alpha   90.00
_cell.angle_beta   90.00
_cell.angle_gamma   90.00
#
_symmetry.space_group_name_H-M   'P 1'
#
loop_
_entity.id
_entity.type
_entity.pdbx_description
1 polymer ?
#
loop_
_entity_poly.entity_id
_entity_poly.type
_entity_poly.pdbx_seq_one_letter_code
_entity_poly.pdbx_strand_id
1 'polypeptide(L)' 'MAHSVKVAEFMSFCVEMYARSKHLSGSVVAAMLAKCGGFDYLRRGYEVLHTMGSEWIVEDLDDYFKLRGIAA' A
#
# COMPACT_ATOMS: atom_id res chain seq x y z
N MET A 1 -21.44 -0.93 0.06
CA MET A 1 -21.03 -2.29 0.35
C MET A 1 -20.00 -2.30 1.45
N ALA A 2 -20.22 -3.16 2.44
CA ALA A 2 -19.34 -3.24 3.60
C ALA A 2 -17.91 -3.56 3.20
N HIS A 3 -17.74 -4.36 2.14
CA HIS A 3 -16.42 -4.76 1.65
C HIS A 3 -15.61 -3.57 1.12
N SER A 4 -16.28 -2.61 0.47
CA SER A 4 -15.61 -1.43 -0.07
C SER A 4 -15.01 -0.55 1.02
N VAL A 5 -15.73 -0.41 2.14
CA VAL A 5 -15.25 0.38 3.27
C VAL A 5 -14.01 -0.27 3.88
N LYS A 6 -14.05 -1.58 4.05
CA LYS A 6 -12.91 -2.31 4.62
C LYS A 6 -11.68 -2.23 3.71
N VAL A 7 -11.90 -2.31 2.41
CA VAL A 7 -10.80 -2.19 1.45
C VAL A 7 -10.19 -0.79 1.52
N ALA A 8 -11.04 0.25 1.58
CA ALA A 8 -10.55 1.63 1.68
C ALA A 8 -9.75 1.84 2.97
N GLU A 9 -10.24 1.31 4.08
CA GLU A 9 -9.53 1.40 5.36
C GLU A 9 -8.18 0.70 5.28
N PHE A 10 -8.16 -0.47 4.64
CA PHE A 10 -6.91 -1.22 4.46
C PHE A 10 -5.92 -0.44 3.62
N MET A 11 -6.36 0.16 2.52
CA MET A 11 -5.48 0.95 1.67
C MET A 11 -4.91 2.14 2.42
N SER A 12 -5.72 2.83 3.22
CA SER A 12 -5.24 3.93 4.07
C SER A 12 -4.20 3.45 5.06
N PHE A 13 -4.43 2.29 5.65
CA PHE A 13 -3.49 1.68 6.58
C PHE A 13 -2.15 1.41 5.88
N CYS A 14 -2.18 0.85 4.67
CA CYS A 14 -0.96 0.55 3.91
C CYS A 14 -0.18 1.82 3.61
N VAL A 15 -0.86 2.88 3.18
CA VAL A 15 -0.22 4.17 2.91
C VAL A 15 0.47 4.67 4.16
N GLU A 16 -0.23 4.65 5.29
CA GLU A 16 0.31 5.18 6.54
C GLU A 16 1.51 4.38 7.02
N MET A 17 1.42 3.06 6.97
CA MET A 17 2.51 2.20 7.44
C MET A 17 3.77 2.37 6.60
N TYR A 18 3.60 2.40 5.28
CA TYR A 18 4.74 2.58 4.40
C TYR A 18 5.36 3.97 4.57
N ALA A 19 4.51 5.00 4.66
CA ALA A 19 4.98 6.37 4.84
C ALA A 19 5.80 6.51 6.12
N ARG A 20 5.31 5.96 7.22
CA ARG A 20 6.04 6.00 8.50
C ARG A 20 7.36 5.27 8.41
N SER A 21 7.37 4.11 7.79
CA SER A 21 8.57 3.29 7.68
C SER A 21 9.66 3.99 6.87
N LYS A 22 9.27 4.74 5.85
CA LYS A 22 10.22 5.40 4.94
C LYS A 22 10.41 6.88 5.24
N HIS A 23 9.77 7.40 6.29
CA HIS A 23 9.83 8.82 6.66
C HIS A 23 9.33 9.70 5.52
N LEU A 24 8.25 9.29 4.88
CA LEU A 24 7.61 10.03 3.80
C LEU A 24 6.24 10.51 4.26
N SER A 25 5.69 11.49 3.54
CA SER A 25 4.31 11.90 3.80
C SER A 25 3.35 10.90 3.15
N GLY A 26 2.14 10.83 3.70
CA GLY A 26 1.11 9.97 3.10
C GLY A 26 0.78 10.38 1.68
N SER A 27 0.80 11.69 1.38
CA SER A 27 0.49 12.14 0.03
C SER A 27 1.54 11.69 -0.99
N VAL A 28 2.81 11.64 -0.59
CA VAL A 28 3.86 11.13 -1.46
C VAL A 28 3.65 9.65 -1.76
N VAL A 29 3.35 8.86 -0.71
CA VAL A 29 3.12 7.42 -0.89
C VAL A 29 1.87 7.18 -1.74
N ALA A 30 0.81 7.95 -1.53
CA ALA A 30 -0.40 7.83 -2.34
C ALA A 30 -0.10 8.12 -3.81
N ALA A 31 0.73 9.13 -4.09
CA ALA A 31 1.13 9.45 -5.46
C ALA A 31 1.95 8.30 -6.07
N MET A 32 2.83 7.68 -5.30
CA MET A 32 3.60 6.53 -5.76
C MET A 32 2.69 5.38 -6.15
N LEU A 33 1.71 5.07 -5.30
CA LEU A 33 0.75 4.00 -5.57
C LEU A 33 -0.10 4.31 -6.79
N ALA A 34 -0.56 5.55 -6.92
CA ALA A 34 -1.37 5.94 -8.08
C ALA A 34 -0.60 5.80 -9.38
N LYS A 35 0.69 6.08 -9.34
CA LYS A 35 1.54 6.08 -10.54
C LYS A 35 1.75 4.69 -11.12
N CYS A 36 1.78 3.67 -10.28
CA CYS A 36 2.14 2.31 -10.70
C CYS A 36 1.00 1.30 -10.56
N GLY A 37 -0.22 1.77 -10.35
CA GLY A 37 -1.34 0.86 -10.17
C GLY A 37 -1.37 0.16 -8.82
N GLY A 38 -0.67 0.72 -7.85
CA GLY A 38 -0.56 0.11 -6.53
C GLY A 38 -1.87 0.01 -5.77
N PHE A 39 -2.75 0.99 -5.93
CA PHE A 39 -4.06 0.91 -5.28
C PHE A 39 -4.87 -0.27 -5.81
N ASP A 40 -4.79 -0.52 -7.11
CA ASP A 40 -5.48 -1.67 -7.69
C ASP A 40 -4.88 -2.98 -7.19
N TYR A 41 -3.56 -3.02 -7.05
CA TYR A 41 -2.87 -4.17 -6.48
C TYR A 41 -3.37 -4.46 -5.06
N LEU A 42 -3.47 -3.42 -4.23
CA LEU A 42 -3.93 -3.58 -2.85
C LEU A 42 -5.40 -4.02 -2.81
N ARG A 43 -6.22 -3.44 -3.68
CA ARG A 43 -7.63 -3.78 -3.73
C ARG A 43 -7.84 -5.23 -4.13
N ARG A 44 -7.15 -5.68 -5.16
CA ARG A 44 -7.26 -7.06 -5.64
C ARG A 44 -6.72 -8.06 -4.64
N GLY A 45 -5.67 -7.69 -3.92
CA GLY A 45 -5.05 -8.58 -2.96
C GLY A 45 -5.61 -8.49 -1.56
N TYR A 46 -6.66 -7.70 -1.35
CA TYR A 46 -7.17 -7.42 -0.01
C TYR A 46 -7.38 -8.67 0.83
N GLU A 47 -8.00 -9.71 0.28
CA GLU A 47 -8.36 -10.91 1.05
C GLU A 47 -7.13 -11.56 1.68
N VAL A 48 -6.02 -11.57 0.97
CA VAL A 48 -4.77 -12.15 1.47
C VAL A 48 -3.98 -11.11 2.25
N LEU A 49 -3.80 -9.92 1.68
CA LEU A 49 -2.90 -8.91 2.22
C LEU A 49 -3.35 -8.38 3.58
N HIS A 50 -4.66 -8.25 3.79
CA HIS A 50 -5.15 -7.67 5.05
C HIS A 50 -4.88 -8.58 6.26
N THR A 51 -4.51 -9.84 6.02
CA THR A 51 -4.15 -10.76 7.11
C THR A 51 -2.68 -10.68 7.49
N MET A 52 -1.89 -9.95 6.72
CA MET A 52 -0.46 -9.84 6.97
C MET A 52 -0.15 -8.72 7.95
N GLY A 53 0.96 -8.84 8.66
CA GLY A 53 1.40 -7.80 9.58
C GLY A 53 1.96 -6.59 8.85
N SER A 54 2.06 -5.47 9.55
CA SER A 54 2.51 -4.21 8.94
C SER A 54 3.92 -4.30 8.38
N GLU A 55 4.82 -5.01 9.04
CA GLU A 55 6.18 -5.18 8.54
C GLU A 55 6.22 -5.91 7.21
N TRP A 56 5.40 -6.96 7.12
CA TRP A 56 5.31 -7.73 5.86
C TRP A 56 4.77 -6.85 4.72
N ILE A 57 3.76 -6.03 5.03
CA ILE A 57 3.17 -5.14 4.03
C ILE A 57 4.17 -4.10 3.54
N VAL A 58 4.95 -3.54 4.46
CA VAL A 58 5.97 -2.56 4.09
C VAL A 58 7.01 -3.18 3.15
N GLU A 59 7.47 -4.39 3.47
CA GLU A 59 8.43 -5.09 2.62
C GLU A 59 7.83 -5.43 1.26
N ASP A 60 6.59 -5.87 1.25
CA ASP A 60 5.91 -6.21 0.01
C ASP A 60 5.75 -4.99 -0.89
N LEU A 61 5.34 -3.87 -0.32
CA LEU A 61 5.22 -2.63 -1.09
C LEU A 61 6.57 -2.13 -1.59
N ASP A 62 7.60 -2.28 -0.77
CA ASP A 62 8.96 -1.89 -1.16
C ASP A 62 9.38 -2.65 -2.42
N ASP A 63 9.15 -3.96 -2.42
CA ASP A 63 9.46 -4.80 -3.58
C ASP A 63 8.59 -4.42 -4.79
N TYR A 64 7.31 -4.15 -4.53
CA TYR A 64 6.38 -3.76 -5.56
C TYR A 64 6.86 -2.50 -6.30
N PHE A 65 7.26 -1.49 -5.52
CA PHE A 65 7.77 -0.24 -6.09
C PHE A 65 9.08 -0.44 -6.84
N LYS A 66 9.99 -1.21 -6.27
CA LYS A 66 11.30 -1.47 -6.90
C LYS A 66 11.15 -2.16 -8.24
N LEU A 67 10.25 -3.14 -8.32
CA LEU A 67 10.01 -3.86 -9.56
C LEU A 67 9.43 -2.96 -10.65
N ARG A 68 8.82 -1.85 -10.27
CA ARG A 68 8.21 -0.91 -11.21
C ARG A 68 9.03 0.36 -11.40
N GLY A 69 10.24 0.38 -10.84
CA GLY A 69 11.12 1.52 -11.00
C GLY A 69 10.71 2.77 -10.25
N ILE A 70 9.94 2.60 -9.17
CA ILE A 70 9.51 3.72 -8.34
C ILE A 70 10.44 3.79 -7.13
N ALA A 71 11.14 4.90 -6.99
CA ALA A 71 12.02 5.11 -5.85
C ALA A 71 11.26 5.76 -4.70
N ALA A 72 11.54 5.31 -3.49
CA ALA A 72 10.96 5.91 -2.30
C ALA A 72 11.79 7.11 -1.85
#